data_b01a9b8922cbd7b66c6429cff4fcb9b8
#
_entry.id   b01a9b8922cbd7b66c6429cff4fcb9b8
#
_cell.length_a   1.000
_cell.length_b   1.000
_cell.length_c   1.000
_cell.angle_alpha   90.00
_cell.angle_beta   90.00
_cell.angle_gamma   90.00
#
_symmetry.space_group_name_H-M   'P 1'
#
loop_
_entity.id
_entity.type
_entity.pdbx_description
1 polymer ?
#
loop_
_entity_poly.entity_id
_entity_poly.type
_entity_poly.pdbx_seq_one_letter_code
_entity_poly.pdbx_strand_id
1 'polypeptide(L)'
;LIDCPPSLGLLTLNALTASSEVLIPIQSEFFALEGLKSLEETIKIVKENINERLNILGLLITMHTKRLKLSKKVEKLLKRNFKNKLFKTKINRNVRLAEAPDDGKPAIMYDVNCSGAKDYMKLALEIINEKK
;
A
#
# COMPACT_ATOMS: atom_id res chain seq x y z
N LEU A 1 0.44 9.46 9.87
CA LEU A 1 -0.22 8.51 8.97
C LEU A 1 -1.71 8.52 9.23
N ILE A 2 -2.51 8.50 8.16
CA ILE A 2 -3.96 8.41 8.22
C ILE A 2 -4.34 7.07 7.58
N ASP A 3 -4.91 6.16 8.37
CA ASP A 3 -5.47 4.90 7.88
C ASP A 3 -6.90 5.15 7.39
N CYS A 4 -7.22 4.73 6.19
CA CYS A 4 -8.48 5.00 5.54
C CYS A 4 -9.29 3.73 5.32
N PRO A 5 -10.64 3.80 5.42
CA PRO A 5 -11.48 2.67 5.03
C PRO A 5 -11.35 2.37 3.52
N PRO A 6 -11.68 1.16 3.08
CA PRO A 6 -11.55 0.75 1.67
C PRO A 6 -12.56 1.42 0.73
N SER A 7 -13.40 2.30 1.23
CA SER A 7 -14.42 3.03 0.46
C SER A 7 -13.93 4.42 0.05
N LEU A 8 -14.34 4.90 -1.12
CA LEU A 8 -14.07 6.26 -1.61
C LEU A 8 -15.13 7.25 -1.08
N GLY A 9 -15.40 7.21 0.23
CA GLY A 9 -16.36 8.07 0.91
C GLY A 9 -15.74 9.36 1.47
N LEU A 10 -16.54 10.11 2.24
CA LEU A 10 -16.11 11.40 2.83
C LEU A 10 -14.87 11.31 3.70
N LEU A 11 -14.69 10.22 4.46
CA LEU A 11 -13.50 10.03 5.31
C LEU A 11 -12.23 9.93 4.47
N THR A 12 -12.28 9.16 3.38
CA THR A 12 -11.15 9.03 2.45
C THR A 12 -10.88 10.37 1.75
N LEU A 13 -11.92 11.08 1.34
CA LEU A 13 -11.78 12.41 0.74
C LEU A 13 -11.13 13.40 1.70
N ASN A 14 -11.55 13.44 2.97
CA ASN A 14 -10.95 14.30 3.99
C ASN A 14 -9.47 13.95 4.21
N ALA A 15 -9.14 12.65 4.26
CA ALA A 15 -7.76 12.20 4.39
C ALA A 15 -6.89 12.63 3.21
N LEU A 16 -7.37 12.48 1.97
CA LEU A 16 -6.68 12.92 0.76
C LEU A 16 -6.51 14.45 0.72
N THR A 17 -7.49 15.19 1.21
CA THR A 17 -7.44 16.66 1.30
C THR A 17 -6.36 17.11 2.29
N ALA A 18 -6.20 16.40 3.41
CA ALA A 18 -5.25 16.75 4.47
C ALA A 18 -3.83 16.20 4.26
N SER A 19 -3.63 15.32 3.28
CA SER A 19 -2.36 14.61 3.06
C SER A 19 -1.52 15.27 1.98
N SER A 20 -0.20 15.14 2.08
CA SER A 20 0.73 15.48 0.99
C SER A 20 1.04 14.29 0.09
N GLU A 21 0.93 13.07 0.62
CA GLU A 21 1.31 11.84 -0.07
C GLU A 21 0.36 10.70 0.21
N VAL A 22 0.15 9.84 -0.79
CA VAL A 22 -0.68 8.63 -0.70
C VAL A 22 0.16 7.40 -0.98
N LEU A 23 0.22 6.48 -0.04
CA LEU A 23 0.72 5.13 -0.26
C LEU A 23 -0.47 4.21 -0.53
N ILE A 24 -0.44 3.48 -1.64
CA ILE A 24 -1.57 2.64 -2.09
C ILE A 24 -1.19 1.17 -1.89
N PRO A 25 -1.76 0.47 -0.88
CA PRO A 25 -1.60 -0.96 -0.74
C PRO A 25 -2.45 -1.71 -1.76
N ILE A 26 -1.84 -2.68 -2.46
CA ILE A 26 -2.49 -3.48 -3.49
C ILE A 26 -2.30 -4.95 -3.17
N GLN A 27 -3.39 -5.68 -3.00
CA GLN A 27 -3.31 -7.13 -2.85
C GLN A 27 -2.89 -7.78 -4.17
N SER A 28 -2.16 -8.90 -4.09
CA SER A 28 -1.70 -9.65 -5.27
C SER A 28 -2.82 -10.46 -5.94
N GLU A 29 -4.03 -9.87 -6.07
CA GLU A 29 -5.25 -10.49 -6.60
C GLU A 29 -5.77 -9.74 -7.84
N PHE A 30 -6.53 -10.43 -8.70
CA PHE A 30 -6.93 -9.91 -10.00
C PHE A 30 -7.78 -8.63 -9.92
N PHE A 31 -8.75 -8.60 -9.01
CA PHE A 31 -9.67 -7.45 -8.86
C PHE A 31 -9.02 -6.20 -8.27
N ALA A 32 -7.84 -6.32 -7.69
CA ALA A 32 -7.12 -5.17 -7.14
C ALA A 32 -6.72 -4.13 -8.20
N LEU A 33 -6.61 -4.54 -9.47
CA LEU A 33 -6.26 -3.63 -10.57
C LEU A 33 -7.45 -2.75 -11.01
N GLU A 34 -8.68 -3.23 -10.88
CA GLU A 34 -9.87 -2.41 -11.20
C GLU A 34 -10.07 -1.32 -10.15
N GLY A 35 -9.96 -1.68 -8.87
CA GLY A 35 -10.04 -0.69 -7.78
C GLY A 35 -8.95 0.39 -7.85
N LEU A 36 -7.77 0.03 -8.35
CA LEU A 36 -6.67 0.99 -8.51
C LEU A 36 -7.02 2.12 -9.48
N LYS A 37 -7.67 1.83 -10.61
CA LYS A 37 -8.06 2.86 -11.59
C LYS A 37 -9.02 3.88 -11.00
N SER A 38 -10.08 3.41 -10.33
CA SER A 38 -11.06 4.29 -9.69
C SER A 38 -10.41 5.17 -8.60
N LEU A 39 -9.46 4.60 -7.84
CA LEU A 39 -8.71 5.36 -6.84
C LEU A 39 -7.80 6.41 -7.48
N GLU A 40 -7.10 6.07 -8.58
CA GLU A 40 -6.26 7.05 -9.30
C GLU A 40 -7.09 8.21 -9.85
N GLU A 41 -8.27 7.94 -10.40
CA GLU A 41 -9.21 8.97 -10.86
C GLU A 41 -9.64 9.88 -9.71
N THR A 42 -9.97 9.29 -8.55
CA THR A 42 -10.34 10.07 -7.36
C THR A 42 -9.17 10.94 -6.87
N ILE A 43 -7.96 10.38 -6.79
CA ILE A 43 -6.76 11.13 -6.39
C ILE A 43 -6.51 12.28 -7.37
N LYS A 44 -6.69 12.06 -8.67
CA LYS A 44 -6.55 13.10 -9.69
C LYS A 44 -7.55 14.23 -9.49
N ILE A 45 -8.84 13.91 -9.28
CA ILE A 45 -9.89 14.90 -9.01
C ILE A 45 -9.57 15.74 -7.77
N VAL A 46 -9.13 15.08 -6.68
CA VAL A 46 -8.74 15.77 -5.44
C VAL A 46 -7.55 16.69 -5.69
N LYS A 47 -6.54 16.20 -6.42
CA LYS A 47 -5.36 16.99 -6.74
C LYS A 47 -5.68 18.23 -7.59
N GLU A 48 -6.56 18.09 -8.57
CA GLU A 48 -6.89 19.18 -9.49
C GLU A 48 -7.84 20.23 -8.87
N ASN A 49 -8.68 19.84 -7.91
CA ASN A 49 -9.76 20.72 -7.43
C ASN A 49 -9.65 21.12 -5.95
N ILE A 50 -8.88 20.37 -5.13
CA ILE A 50 -8.91 20.55 -3.67
C ILE A 50 -7.50 20.68 -3.09
N ASN A 51 -6.57 19.78 -3.46
CA ASN A 51 -5.24 19.68 -2.86
C ASN A 51 -4.16 19.45 -3.92
N GLU A 52 -3.67 20.51 -4.54
CA GLU A 52 -2.64 20.47 -5.58
C GLU A 52 -1.32 19.78 -5.13
N ARG A 53 -1.06 19.78 -3.83
CA ARG A 53 0.18 19.20 -3.25
C ARG A 53 0.11 17.67 -3.14
N LEU A 54 -1.09 17.08 -3.31
CA LEU A 54 -1.29 15.64 -3.17
C LEU A 54 -0.50 14.88 -4.26
N ASN A 55 0.33 13.93 -3.84
CA ASN A 55 1.08 13.08 -4.75
C ASN A 55 0.97 11.61 -4.36
N ILE A 56 1.10 10.71 -5.34
CA ILE A 56 1.20 9.28 -5.07
C ILE A 56 2.66 8.99 -4.72
N LEU A 57 2.90 8.67 -3.43
CA LEU A 57 4.20 8.24 -2.93
C LEU A 57 4.62 6.92 -3.59
N GLY A 58 3.71 5.95 -3.62
CA GLY A 58 3.98 4.68 -4.26
C GLY A 58 2.89 3.64 -4.06
N LEU A 59 3.03 2.53 -4.80
CA LEU A 59 2.18 1.36 -4.74
C LEU A 59 2.92 0.24 -4.00
N LEU A 60 2.27 -0.33 -2.99
CA LEU A 60 2.82 -1.40 -2.17
C LEU A 60 2.09 -2.72 -2.43
N ILE A 61 2.79 -3.73 -2.91
CA ILE A 61 2.21 -5.08 -3.04
C ILE A 61 2.09 -5.70 -1.65
N THR A 62 0.87 -6.07 -1.28
CA THR A 62 0.56 -6.75 -0.02
C THR A 62 0.02 -8.16 -0.25
N MET A 63 -0.04 -8.98 0.82
CA MET A 63 -0.48 -10.39 0.79
C MET A 63 0.21 -11.19 -0.33
N HIS A 64 1.46 -10.85 -0.63
CA HIS A 64 2.20 -11.45 -1.72
C HIS A 64 2.53 -12.91 -1.42
N THR A 65 2.31 -13.79 -2.41
CA THR A 65 2.65 -15.20 -2.32
C THR A 65 3.52 -15.59 -3.51
N LYS A 66 4.83 -15.78 -3.26
CA LYS A 66 5.86 -16.05 -4.28
C LYS A 66 5.54 -17.25 -5.20
N ARG A 67 4.82 -18.24 -4.67
CA ARG A 67 4.50 -19.49 -5.40
C ARG A 67 3.31 -19.36 -6.35
N LEU A 68 2.43 -18.35 -6.16
CA LEU A 68 1.23 -18.18 -6.97
C LEU A 68 1.56 -17.52 -8.32
N LYS A 69 1.16 -18.17 -9.42
CA LYS A 69 1.28 -17.61 -10.77
C LYS A 69 0.54 -16.27 -10.90
N LEU A 70 -0.61 -16.15 -10.23
CA LEU A 70 -1.42 -14.92 -10.23
C LEU A 70 -0.65 -13.75 -9.60
N SER A 71 -0.03 -13.94 -8.44
CA SER A 71 0.78 -12.89 -7.79
C SER A 71 1.90 -12.38 -8.69
N LYS A 72 2.57 -13.29 -9.41
CA LYS A 72 3.60 -12.92 -10.40
C LYS A 72 3.03 -12.15 -11.58
N LYS A 73 1.82 -12.51 -12.05
CA LYS A 73 1.15 -11.82 -13.16
C LYS A 73 0.76 -10.40 -12.76
N VAL A 74 0.17 -10.21 -11.58
CA VAL A 74 -0.20 -8.90 -11.03
C VAL A 74 1.04 -8.04 -10.84
N GLU A 75 2.10 -8.57 -10.23
CA GLU A 75 3.37 -7.85 -10.08
C GLU A 75 3.94 -7.38 -11.42
N LYS A 76 3.93 -8.24 -12.45
CA LYS A 76 4.42 -7.89 -13.79
C LYS A 76 3.60 -6.76 -14.42
N LEU A 77 2.28 -6.78 -14.24
CA LEU A 77 1.38 -5.73 -14.73
C LEU A 77 1.63 -4.40 -14.02
N LEU A 78 1.75 -4.41 -12.69
CA LEU A 78 2.07 -3.22 -11.91
C LEU A 78 3.44 -2.65 -12.29
N LYS A 79 4.45 -3.48 -12.43
CA LYS A 79 5.80 -3.05 -12.89
C LYS A 79 5.77 -2.40 -14.28
N ARG A 80 4.93 -2.90 -15.19
CA ARG A 80 4.81 -2.34 -16.53
C ARG A 80 4.16 -0.96 -16.53
N ASN A 81 3.08 -0.81 -15.74
CA ASN A 81 2.26 0.40 -15.75
C ASN A 81 2.75 1.47 -14.75
N PHE A 82 3.39 1.06 -13.65
CA PHE A 82 3.75 1.92 -12.52
C PHE A 82 5.23 1.76 -12.10
N LYS A 83 6.12 1.52 -13.05
CA LYS A 83 7.53 1.19 -12.80
C LYS A 83 8.21 2.10 -11.76
N ASN A 84 7.96 3.39 -11.85
CA ASN A 84 8.62 4.41 -11.02
C ASN A 84 7.91 4.69 -9.70
N LYS A 85 6.74 4.05 -9.47
CA LYS A 85 5.91 4.23 -8.26
C LYS A 85 5.71 2.93 -7.49
N LEU A 86 6.24 1.81 -7.95
CA LEU A 86 6.09 0.53 -7.27
C LEU A 86 7.26 0.32 -6.30
N PHE A 87 6.96 0.21 -5.01
CA PHE A 87 7.95 -0.14 -4.01
C PHE A 87 8.64 -1.46 -4.34
N LYS A 88 9.95 -1.54 -4.08
CA LYS A 88 10.74 -2.77 -4.20
C LYS A 88 10.34 -3.77 -3.14
N THR A 89 10.06 -3.26 -1.93
CA THR A 89 9.54 -4.04 -0.80
C THR A 89 8.13 -4.53 -1.08
N LYS A 90 7.84 -5.76 -0.65
CA LYS A 90 6.51 -6.38 -0.70
C LYS A 90 6.19 -6.95 0.66
N ILE A 91 4.95 -6.86 1.07
CA ILE A 91 4.47 -7.51 2.30
C ILE A 91 3.98 -8.90 1.93
N ASN A 92 4.71 -9.91 2.35
CA ASN A 92 4.32 -11.30 2.12
C ASN A 92 3.15 -11.69 3.02
N ARG A 93 2.30 -12.61 2.55
CA ARG A 93 1.26 -13.20 3.39
C ARG A 93 1.92 -13.89 4.59
N ASN A 94 1.48 -13.52 5.81
CA ASN A 94 2.07 -13.99 7.05
C ASN A 94 0.99 -14.11 8.13
N VAL A 95 0.92 -15.26 8.79
CA VAL A 95 -0.08 -15.54 9.83
C VAL A 95 0.09 -14.62 11.03
N ARG A 96 1.32 -14.29 11.43
CA ARG A 96 1.61 -13.39 12.57
C ARG A 96 1.05 -11.98 12.36
N LEU A 97 0.97 -11.50 11.10
CA LEU A 97 0.31 -10.23 10.80
C LEU A 97 -1.21 -10.26 10.99
N ALA A 98 -1.82 -11.44 10.85
CA ALA A 98 -3.25 -11.62 11.09
C ALA A 98 -3.56 -11.82 12.58
N GLU A 99 -2.65 -12.45 13.34
CA GLU A 99 -2.80 -12.72 14.78
C GLU A 99 -2.54 -11.47 15.65
N ALA A 100 -1.58 -10.62 15.27
CA ALA A 100 -1.17 -9.47 16.07
C ALA A 100 -2.33 -8.52 16.47
N PRO A 101 -3.33 -8.24 15.61
CA PRO A 101 -4.49 -7.43 15.98
C PRO A 101 -5.36 -8.05 17.08
N ASP A 102 -5.50 -9.38 17.14
CA ASP A 102 -6.26 -10.07 18.20
C ASP A 102 -5.64 -9.84 19.58
N ASP A 103 -4.32 -9.71 19.64
CA ASP A 103 -3.57 -9.36 20.85
C ASP A 103 -3.52 -7.84 21.13
N GLY A 104 -4.10 -7.01 20.26
CA GLY A 104 -4.02 -5.55 20.34
C GLY A 104 -2.60 -5.00 20.20
N LYS A 105 -1.70 -5.73 19.56
CA LYS A 105 -0.28 -5.37 19.41
C LYS A 105 0.09 -5.09 17.96
N PRO A 106 0.97 -4.10 17.70
CA PRO A 106 1.57 -3.98 16.38
C PRO A 106 2.47 -5.22 16.10
N ALA A 107 2.53 -5.64 14.85
CA ALA A 107 3.26 -6.85 14.43
C ALA A 107 4.72 -6.89 14.91
N ILE A 108 5.39 -5.74 14.99
CA ILE A 108 6.77 -5.60 15.48
C ILE A 108 6.88 -5.96 16.97
N MET A 109 5.85 -5.64 17.78
CA MET A 109 5.81 -5.99 19.20
C MET A 109 5.29 -7.40 19.44
N TYR A 110 4.48 -7.93 18.51
CA TYR A 110 3.94 -9.28 18.60
C TYR A 110 5.02 -10.33 18.28
N ASP A 111 5.67 -10.20 17.12
CA ASP A 111 6.79 -11.06 16.70
C ASP A 111 7.75 -10.32 15.76
N VAL A 112 8.79 -9.70 16.33
CA VAL A 112 9.81 -8.95 15.58
C VAL A 112 10.56 -9.81 14.56
N ASN A 113 10.63 -11.12 14.79
CA ASN A 113 11.37 -12.05 13.94
C ASN A 113 10.56 -12.59 12.77
N CYS A 114 9.25 -12.43 12.77
CA CYS A 114 8.41 -12.89 11.67
C CYS A 114 8.75 -12.16 10.36
N SER A 115 8.50 -12.82 9.23
CA SER A 115 8.76 -12.22 7.91
C SER A 115 7.92 -10.97 7.67
N GLY A 116 6.69 -10.91 8.21
CA GLY A 116 5.81 -9.76 8.08
C GLY A 116 6.36 -8.51 8.75
N ALA A 117 6.82 -8.61 10.00
CA ALA A 117 7.46 -7.49 10.71
C ALA A 117 8.70 -7.01 9.97
N LYS A 118 9.55 -7.94 9.52
CA LYS A 118 10.75 -7.61 8.72
C LYS A 118 10.41 -6.93 7.39
N ASP A 119 9.34 -7.32 6.72
CA ASP A 119 8.91 -6.69 5.47
C ASP A 119 8.44 -5.24 5.73
N TYR A 120 7.68 -4.97 6.80
CA TYR A 120 7.30 -3.60 7.18
C TYR A 120 8.49 -2.74 7.59
N MET A 121 9.49 -3.30 8.28
CA MET A 121 10.73 -2.57 8.59
C MET A 121 11.49 -2.18 7.32
N LYS A 122 11.58 -3.09 6.33
CA LYS A 122 12.19 -2.78 5.03
C LYS A 122 11.43 -1.68 4.29
N LEU A 123 10.10 -1.73 4.31
CA LEU A 123 9.27 -0.69 3.71
C LEU A 123 9.53 0.67 4.36
N ALA A 124 9.60 0.73 5.69
CA ALA A 124 9.89 1.97 6.40
C ALA A 124 11.25 2.56 5.99
N LEU A 125 12.28 1.72 5.89
CA LEU A 125 13.60 2.14 5.41
C LEU A 125 13.58 2.61 3.95
N GLU A 126 12.82 1.93 3.08
CA GLU A 126 12.68 2.32 1.67
C GLU A 126 12.03 3.71 1.57
N ILE A 127 10.93 3.97 2.29
CA ILE A 127 10.25 5.27 2.32
C ILE A 127 11.18 6.39 2.84
N ILE A 128 11.93 6.12 3.91
CA ILE A 128 12.85 7.12 4.49
C ILE A 128 14.00 7.46 3.51
N ASN A 129 14.49 6.47 2.77
CA ASN A 129 15.60 6.66 1.84
C ASN A 129 15.17 7.32 0.52
N GLU A 130 13.92 7.15 0.09
CA GLU A 130 13.39 7.82 -1.10
C GLU A 130 13.13 9.32 -0.86
N LYS A 131 13.04 9.74 0.40
CA LYS A 131 12.84 11.16 0.79
C LYS A 131 14.14 11.95 0.95
N LYS A 132 15.29 11.32 0.75
CA LYS A 132 16.60 11.95 0.75
C LYS A 132 17.06 12.24 -0.67
#